data_589c1b4184db4e0f713696066d833baf
#
_entry.id   589c1b4184db4e0f713696066d833baf
#
_cell.length_a   1.000
_cell.length_b   1.000
_cell.length_c   1.000
_cell.angle_alpha   90.00
_cell.angle_beta   90.00
_cell.angle_gamma   90.00
#
_symmetry.space_group_name_H-M   'P 1'
#
loop_
_entity.id
_entity.type
_entity.pdbx_description
1 polymer ?
#
loop_
_entity_poly.entity_id
_entity_poly.type
_entity_poly.pdbx_seq_one_letter_code
_entity_poly.pdbx_strand_id
1 'polypeptide(L)'
;MKIIILGAGVVGVTSAWYLNALGHDVTVIDRQPAPALETSFANAGQVSPGYSSPWAAPGLPWQAMTWMLHPRHSPLVIRKRLDMAMLRWMRQLLKNCNAQSYALNKARMLRVAEYSRDCLDALREETGMTFDDRQQGLIQLFRTDQQISKSQRDMRLLAESGIPHQLLGIDDILDHEPGLRHAVHLLKGGLFLPNDQSGDAHIFTQRLARMAEAKGVRFLYNTIIKGLDATAGTVISVRTSAGHLSADAYVMALGSYSARLLRPLGLHLPIYPVKGYSLTLPLTDESHAPVSTVNDALYKVSITRLGNRIRVGGTAELTGYNLKLSPDRRETLELSFSELYGGGDLSAATYWTGLRPCTPDGTPIIGPATPFGNLWLNTGHGTLGWTMACGSGRLIADMIDGRKTDIPALDLALTRYG
;
A
#
# COMPACT_ATOMS: atom_id res chain seq x y z
N MET A 1 -28.57 -5.91 -1.21
CA MET A 1 -28.23 -5.85 -2.65
C MET A 1 -27.24 -6.96 -2.98
N LYS A 2 -27.20 -7.39 -4.25
CA LYS A 2 -26.11 -8.22 -4.77
C LYS A 2 -24.94 -7.33 -5.18
N ILE A 3 -23.75 -7.61 -4.68
CA ILE A 3 -22.54 -6.80 -4.97
C ILE A 3 -21.43 -7.71 -5.47
N ILE A 4 -20.80 -7.32 -6.58
CA ILE A 4 -19.62 -8.00 -7.10
C ILE A 4 -18.38 -7.12 -6.84
N ILE A 5 -17.38 -7.71 -6.17
CA ILE A 5 -16.09 -7.09 -5.96
C ILE A 5 -15.06 -7.70 -6.91
N LEU A 6 -14.36 -6.84 -7.65
CA LEU A 6 -13.35 -7.22 -8.63
C LEU A 6 -11.97 -7.13 -8.00
N GLY A 7 -11.41 -8.29 -7.63
CA GLY A 7 -10.10 -8.44 -6.98
C GLY A 7 -10.20 -8.91 -5.51
N ALA A 8 -9.46 -9.97 -5.18
CA ALA A 8 -9.33 -10.53 -3.83
C ALA A 8 -7.99 -10.13 -3.16
N GLY A 9 -7.45 -8.96 -3.46
CA GLY A 9 -6.39 -8.33 -2.68
C GLY A 9 -6.90 -7.84 -1.32
N VAL A 10 -6.01 -7.34 -0.46
CA VAL A 10 -6.39 -6.87 0.88
C VAL A 10 -7.54 -5.85 0.85
N VAL A 11 -7.55 -4.92 -0.10
CA VAL A 11 -8.60 -3.90 -0.26
C VAL A 11 -9.95 -4.53 -0.67
N GLY A 12 -9.93 -5.51 -1.58
CA GLY A 12 -11.16 -6.18 -2.01
C GLY A 12 -11.76 -7.04 -0.91
N VAL A 13 -10.94 -7.78 -0.16
CA VAL A 13 -11.40 -8.64 0.93
C VAL A 13 -11.93 -7.83 2.12
N THR A 14 -11.27 -6.70 2.49
CA THR A 14 -11.80 -5.80 3.53
C THR A 14 -13.12 -5.15 3.10
N SER A 15 -13.25 -4.76 1.81
CA SER A 15 -14.53 -4.27 1.28
C SER A 15 -15.62 -5.32 1.36
N ALA A 16 -15.29 -6.59 1.04
CA ALA A 16 -16.24 -7.70 1.14
C ALA A 16 -16.72 -7.95 2.57
N TRP A 17 -15.79 -7.91 3.53
CA TRP A 17 -16.11 -8.06 4.94
C TRP A 17 -17.12 -7.03 5.41
N TYR A 18 -16.85 -5.74 5.19
CA TYR A 18 -17.73 -4.68 5.66
C TYR A 18 -19.07 -4.64 4.92
N LEU A 19 -19.11 -4.89 3.61
CA LEU A 19 -20.36 -4.98 2.85
C LEU A 19 -21.23 -6.16 3.31
N ASN A 20 -20.62 -7.31 3.57
CA ASN A 20 -21.36 -8.48 4.09
C ASN A 20 -21.89 -8.22 5.51
N ALA A 21 -21.11 -7.53 6.37
CA ALA A 21 -21.56 -7.13 7.70
C ALA A 21 -22.78 -6.18 7.66
N LEU A 22 -22.98 -5.43 6.56
CA LEU A 22 -24.17 -4.60 6.30
C LEU A 22 -25.35 -5.39 5.68
N GLY A 23 -25.23 -6.71 5.53
CA GLY A 23 -26.30 -7.59 5.02
C GLY A 23 -26.37 -7.68 3.50
N HIS A 24 -25.33 -7.29 2.77
CA HIS A 24 -25.28 -7.45 1.31
C HIS A 24 -24.87 -8.88 0.91
N ASP A 25 -25.41 -9.37 -0.23
CA ASP A 25 -24.96 -10.62 -0.88
C ASP A 25 -23.73 -10.33 -1.72
N VAL A 26 -22.54 -10.69 -1.21
CA VAL A 26 -21.25 -10.31 -1.78
C VAL A 26 -20.59 -11.47 -2.51
N THR A 27 -20.13 -11.21 -3.74
CA THR A 27 -19.29 -12.12 -4.52
C THR A 27 -17.99 -11.44 -4.89
N VAL A 28 -16.86 -12.06 -4.57
CA VAL A 28 -15.50 -11.58 -4.91
C VAL A 28 -14.94 -12.42 -6.06
N ILE A 29 -14.41 -11.77 -7.10
CA ILE A 29 -13.83 -12.45 -8.27
C ILE A 29 -12.34 -12.17 -8.34
N ASP A 30 -11.52 -13.22 -8.47
CA ASP A 30 -10.09 -13.08 -8.69
C ASP A 30 -9.54 -14.16 -9.65
N ARG A 31 -8.54 -13.79 -10.43
CA ARG A 31 -7.84 -14.69 -11.36
C ARG A 31 -6.91 -15.67 -10.66
N GLN A 32 -6.50 -15.36 -9.44
CA GLN A 32 -5.59 -16.19 -8.66
C GLN A 32 -6.37 -17.34 -7.97
N PRO A 33 -5.69 -18.45 -7.61
CA PRO A 33 -6.32 -19.58 -6.93
C PRO A 33 -6.66 -19.32 -5.45
N ALA A 34 -6.19 -18.20 -4.87
CA ALA A 34 -6.46 -17.80 -3.49
C ALA A 34 -6.34 -16.28 -3.34
N PRO A 35 -6.81 -15.68 -2.22
CA PRO A 35 -6.70 -14.25 -2.00
C PRO A 35 -5.26 -13.80 -1.73
N ALA A 36 -4.96 -12.54 -2.02
CA ALA A 36 -3.70 -11.87 -1.72
C ALA A 36 -2.45 -12.46 -2.39
N LEU A 37 -2.55 -13.03 -3.58
CA LEU A 37 -1.42 -13.62 -4.30
C LEU A 37 -0.70 -12.66 -5.27
N GLU A 38 -1.11 -11.36 -5.30
CA GLU A 38 -0.44 -10.33 -6.10
C GLU A 38 0.20 -9.27 -5.18
N THR A 39 -0.12 -7.99 -5.33
CA THR A 39 0.53 -6.89 -4.57
C THR A 39 0.42 -7.05 -3.03
N SER A 40 -0.60 -7.73 -2.55
CA SER A 40 -0.79 -8.02 -1.12
C SER A 40 0.01 -9.23 -0.60
N PHE A 41 0.72 -9.96 -1.46
CA PHE A 41 1.43 -11.21 -1.11
C PHE A 41 2.66 -10.96 -0.25
N ALA A 42 3.53 -10.05 -0.68
CA ALA A 42 4.80 -9.82 -0.03
C ALA A 42 5.17 -8.32 -0.01
N ASN A 43 4.24 -7.49 0.46
CA ASN A 43 4.51 -6.08 0.75
C ASN A 43 5.44 -5.94 1.98
N ALA A 44 5.80 -4.70 2.35
CA ALA A 44 6.74 -4.44 3.44
C ALA A 44 6.19 -4.77 4.84
N GLY A 45 4.94 -5.18 4.97
CA GLY A 45 4.34 -5.58 6.26
C GLY A 45 4.00 -4.42 7.20
N GLN A 46 3.96 -3.19 6.71
CA GLN A 46 3.72 -2.00 7.53
C GLN A 46 2.26 -1.58 7.52
N VAL A 47 1.72 -1.28 8.71
CA VAL A 47 0.50 -0.51 8.94
C VAL A 47 0.95 0.78 9.58
N SER A 48 1.26 1.78 8.75
CA SER A 48 2.02 2.96 9.17
C SER A 48 1.30 4.25 8.81
N PRO A 49 0.28 4.66 9.58
CA PRO A 49 -0.39 5.94 9.39
C PRO A 49 0.58 7.11 9.45
N GLY A 50 1.42 7.17 10.48
CA GLY A 50 2.37 8.27 10.66
C GLY A 50 3.41 8.39 9.54
N TYR A 51 3.78 7.28 8.89
CA TYR A 51 4.68 7.27 7.75
C TYR A 51 3.98 7.56 6.41
N SER A 52 2.64 7.74 6.40
CA SER A 52 1.86 7.97 5.19
C SER A 52 2.16 9.33 4.56
N SER A 53 2.82 9.33 3.41
CA SER A 53 3.23 10.54 2.70
C SER A 53 3.17 10.35 1.19
N PRO A 54 2.75 11.39 0.42
CA PRO A 54 2.76 11.32 -1.04
C PRO A 54 4.19 11.30 -1.58
N TRP A 55 4.40 10.57 -2.66
CA TRP A 55 5.69 10.60 -3.37
C TRP A 55 5.97 11.93 -4.03
N ALA A 56 4.93 12.62 -4.50
CA ALA A 56 5.01 13.94 -5.13
C ALA A 56 5.39 15.02 -4.09
N ALA A 57 6.65 15.04 -3.65
CA ALA A 57 7.18 15.99 -2.68
C ALA A 57 7.94 17.12 -3.36
N PRO A 58 7.99 18.34 -2.76
CA PRO A 58 8.90 19.39 -3.19
C PRO A 58 10.35 18.88 -3.22
N GLY A 59 11.04 19.12 -4.35
CA GLY A 59 12.42 18.65 -4.56
C GLY A 59 12.55 17.25 -5.18
N LEU A 60 11.46 16.47 -5.29
CA LEU A 60 11.50 15.16 -5.96
C LEU A 60 12.08 15.22 -7.38
N PRO A 61 11.75 16.19 -8.25
CA PRO A 61 12.30 16.23 -9.61
C PRO A 61 13.84 16.28 -9.63
N TRP A 62 14.45 17.07 -8.75
CA TRP A 62 15.89 17.16 -8.62
C TRP A 62 16.52 15.88 -8.06
N GLN A 63 15.88 15.28 -7.05
CA GLN A 63 16.34 14.00 -6.51
C GLN A 63 16.26 12.89 -7.55
N ALA A 64 15.19 12.84 -8.36
CA ALA A 64 15.03 11.86 -9.42
C ALA A 64 16.14 11.98 -10.48
N MET A 65 16.56 13.20 -10.83
CA MET A 65 17.71 13.42 -11.71
C MET A 65 19.00 12.84 -11.13
N THR A 66 19.27 13.08 -9.84
CA THR A 66 20.44 12.52 -9.16
C THR A 66 20.41 10.98 -9.15
N TRP A 67 19.23 10.39 -8.92
CA TRP A 67 19.06 8.94 -8.93
C TRP A 67 19.27 8.33 -10.32
N MET A 68 18.88 9.03 -11.39
CA MET A 68 19.13 8.55 -12.77
C MET A 68 20.62 8.53 -13.14
N LEU A 69 21.43 9.40 -12.53
CA LEU A 69 22.89 9.40 -12.73
C LEU A 69 23.59 8.23 -12.01
N HIS A 70 22.99 7.70 -10.93
CA HIS A 70 23.56 6.61 -10.12
C HIS A 70 22.55 5.47 -9.95
N PRO A 71 22.21 4.73 -11.01
CA PRO A 71 21.07 3.81 -11.00
C PRO A 71 21.26 2.54 -10.16
N ARG A 72 22.50 2.15 -9.83
CA ARG A 72 22.76 0.84 -9.22
C ARG A 72 22.10 0.67 -7.85
N HIS A 73 22.21 1.67 -6.97
CA HIS A 73 21.58 1.65 -5.64
C HIS A 73 20.48 2.71 -5.48
N SER A 74 20.02 3.26 -6.59
CA SER A 74 18.96 4.26 -6.59
C SER A 74 17.62 3.65 -6.12
N PRO A 75 16.88 4.34 -5.22
CA PRO A 75 15.57 3.87 -4.79
C PRO A 75 14.53 3.90 -5.91
N LEU A 76 14.74 4.68 -6.98
CA LEU A 76 13.85 4.76 -8.13
C LEU A 76 14.62 4.58 -9.43
N VAL A 77 14.15 3.68 -10.30
CA VAL A 77 14.68 3.47 -11.64
C VAL A 77 13.59 3.60 -12.69
N ILE A 78 13.89 4.32 -13.76
CA ILE A 78 13.04 4.44 -14.95
C ILE A 78 13.67 3.61 -16.06
N ARG A 79 13.01 2.52 -16.48
CA ARG A 79 13.49 1.70 -17.60
C ARG A 79 13.10 2.36 -18.94
N LYS A 80 13.84 2.03 -20.02
CA LYS A 80 13.73 2.63 -21.36
C LYS A 80 12.40 2.33 -22.10
N ARG A 81 11.28 2.21 -21.39
CA ARG A 81 9.96 2.01 -21.97
C ARG A 81 9.05 3.17 -21.58
N LEU A 82 9.14 4.25 -22.33
CA LEU A 82 8.23 5.38 -22.21
C LEU A 82 6.92 5.02 -22.93
N ASP A 83 5.83 4.89 -22.20
CA ASP A 83 4.48 4.80 -22.75
C ASP A 83 3.67 6.07 -22.42
N MET A 84 2.62 6.33 -23.20
CA MET A 84 1.80 7.54 -23.02
C MET A 84 1.09 7.59 -21.66
N ALA A 85 0.79 6.44 -21.05
CA ALA A 85 0.19 6.39 -19.73
C ALA A 85 1.19 6.85 -18.67
N MET A 86 2.46 6.41 -18.77
CA MET A 86 3.55 6.85 -17.89
C MET A 86 3.79 8.36 -18.03
N LEU A 87 3.85 8.89 -19.24
CA LEU A 87 4.07 10.32 -19.47
C LEU A 87 2.96 11.19 -18.88
N ARG A 88 1.69 10.79 -19.05
CA ARG A 88 0.54 11.47 -18.45
C ARG A 88 0.59 11.42 -16.93
N TRP A 89 0.88 10.25 -16.35
CA TRP A 89 1.01 10.07 -14.91
C TRP A 89 2.17 10.89 -14.34
N MET A 90 3.35 10.87 -14.98
CA MET A 90 4.51 11.69 -14.57
C MET A 90 4.20 13.19 -14.62
N ARG A 91 3.52 13.66 -15.69
CA ARG A 91 3.11 15.07 -15.78
C ARG A 91 2.20 15.48 -14.61
N GLN A 92 1.26 14.63 -14.22
CA GLN A 92 0.39 14.88 -13.07
C GLN A 92 1.15 14.80 -11.75
N LEU A 93 2.07 13.83 -11.60
CA LEU A 93 2.95 13.73 -10.43
C LEU A 93 3.77 15.02 -10.25
N LEU A 94 4.39 15.52 -11.32
CA LEU A 94 5.20 16.75 -11.28
C LEU A 94 4.37 17.99 -10.89
N LYS A 95 3.11 18.08 -11.30
CA LYS A 95 2.20 19.15 -10.88
C LYS A 95 1.93 19.13 -9.37
N ASN A 96 2.00 17.96 -8.73
CA ASN A 96 1.83 17.80 -7.29
C ASN A 96 3.13 18.03 -6.49
N CYS A 97 4.30 18.20 -7.14
CA CYS A 97 5.59 18.39 -6.48
C CYS A 97 5.79 19.83 -5.96
N ASN A 98 4.84 20.35 -5.19
CA ASN A 98 4.88 21.66 -4.53
C ASN A 98 4.38 21.54 -3.09
N ALA A 99 4.67 22.53 -2.23
CA ALA A 99 4.38 22.48 -0.81
C ALA A 99 2.87 22.40 -0.50
N GLN A 100 2.03 23.15 -1.23
CA GLN A 100 0.59 23.17 -1.02
C GLN A 100 -0.06 21.83 -1.36
N SER A 101 0.22 21.29 -2.55
CA SER A 101 -0.29 19.97 -2.97
C SER A 101 0.22 18.86 -2.05
N TYR A 102 1.49 18.94 -1.61
CA TYR A 102 2.06 17.98 -0.68
C TYR A 102 1.30 17.97 0.65
N ALA A 103 1.08 19.13 1.26
CA ALA A 103 0.38 19.23 2.55
C ALA A 103 -1.06 18.72 2.44
N LEU A 104 -1.80 19.14 1.39
CA LEU A 104 -3.16 18.69 1.14
C LEU A 104 -3.25 17.16 0.97
N ASN A 105 -2.40 16.60 0.12
CA ASN A 105 -2.43 15.17 -0.17
C ASN A 105 -1.95 14.35 1.04
N LYS A 106 -0.96 14.83 1.79
CA LYS A 106 -0.55 14.20 3.05
C LYS A 106 -1.69 14.18 4.06
N ALA A 107 -2.43 15.29 4.24
CA ALA A 107 -3.59 15.34 5.13
C ALA A 107 -4.68 14.34 4.73
N ARG A 108 -4.97 14.18 3.42
CA ARG A 108 -5.90 13.16 2.90
C ARG A 108 -5.43 11.75 3.23
N MET A 109 -4.14 11.48 3.00
CA MET A 109 -3.56 10.16 3.25
C MET A 109 -3.55 9.82 4.74
N LEU A 110 -3.13 10.75 5.61
CA LEU A 110 -3.15 10.58 7.06
C LEU A 110 -4.55 10.29 7.56
N ARG A 111 -5.56 11.07 7.13
CA ARG A 111 -6.96 10.88 7.52
C ARG A 111 -7.47 9.46 7.23
N VAL A 112 -7.20 8.94 6.03
CA VAL A 112 -7.61 7.56 5.66
C VAL A 112 -6.79 6.54 6.41
N ALA A 113 -5.49 6.76 6.59
CA ALA A 113 -4.59 5.82 7.23
C ALA A 113 -4.85 5.68 8.75
N GLU A 114 -5.08 6.80 9.46
CA GLU A 114 -5.45 6.79 10.87
C GLU A 114 -6.80 6.09 11.08
N TYR A 115 -7.81 6.47 10.30
CA TYR A 115 -9.11 5.79 10.34
C TYR A 115 -9.00 4.30 10.04
N SER A 116 -8.13 3.93 9.11
CA SER A 116 -7.91 2.52 8.77
C SER A 116 -7.22 1.73 9.88
N ARG A 117 -6.33 2.35 10.65
CA ARG A 117 -5.74 1.74 11.84
C ARG A 117 -6.84 1.46 12.87
N ASP A 118 -7.69 2.43 13.14
CA ASP A 118 -8.78 2.27 14.11
C ASP A 118 -9.76 1.16 13.67
N CYS A 119 -10.07 1.09 12.37
CA CYS A 119 -10.85 0.00 11.79
C CYS A 119 -10.15 -1.37 11.89
N LEU A 120 -8.81 -1.43 11.74
CA LEU A 120 -8.04 -2.65 11.89
C LEU A 120 -8.01 -3.12 13.34
N ASP A 121 -7.85 -2.20 14.29
CA ASP A 121 -7.84 -2.50 15.72
C ASP A 121 -9.21 -3.03 16.16
N ALA A 122 -10.31 -2.38 15.76
CA ALA A 122 -11.66 -2.86 16.01
C ALA A 122 -11.91 -4.26 15.37
N LEU A 123 -11.43 -4.49 14.15
CA LEU A 123 -11.53 -5.78 13.47
C LEU A 123 -10.73 -6.88 14.21
N ARG A 124 -9.55 -6.53 14.74
CA ARG A 124 -8.72 -7.44 15.54
C ARG A 124 -9.44 -7.82 16.83
N GLU A 125 -10.04 -6.86 17.53
CA GLU A 125 -10.83 -7.10 18.74
C GLU A 125 -12.07 -7.96 18.46
N GLU A 126 -12.82 -7.66 17.38
CA GLU A 126 -14.02 -8.43 16.98
C GLU A 126 -13.68 -9.90 16.69
N THR A 127 -12.56 -10.14 16.01
CA THR A 127 -12.26 -11.44 15.40
C THR A 127 -11.25 -12.28 16.17
N GLY A 128 -10.45 -11.69 17.05
CA GLY A 128 -9.30 -12.33 17.68
C GLY A 128 -8.21 -12.78 16.68
N MET A 129 -8.24 -12.29 15.46
CA MET A 129 -7.35 -12.70 14.37
C MET A 129 -5.93 -12.20 14.57
N THR A 130 -4.95 -13.10 14.47
CA THR A 130 -3.52 -12.76 14.45
C THR A 130 -2.98 -12.84 13.01
N PHE A 131 -1.94 -12.07 12.66
CA PHE A 131 -1.34 -12.05 11.33
C PHE A 131 0.15 -11.67 11.38
N ASP A 132 0.90 -12.26 12.32
CA ASP A 132 2.29 -11.92 12.64
C ASP A 132 2.46 -10.44 13.00
N ASP A 133 1.43 -9.86 13.61
CA ASP A 133 1.33 -8.44 13.90
C ASP A 133 2.11 -8.02 15.14
N ARG A 134 2.60 -6.77 15.12
CA ARG A 134 3.30 -6.11 16.22
C ARG A 134 2.87 -4.64 16.31
N GLN A 135 2.63 -4.19 17.56
CA GLN A 135 2.23 -2.82 17.87
C GLN A 135 3.37 -2.12 18.65
N GLN A 136 4.52 -2.03 18.04
CA GLN A 136 5.75 -1.52 18.67
C GLN A 136 6.33 -0.30 17.95
N GLY A 137 5.50 0.38 17.15
CA GLY A 137 5.90 1.54 16.40
C GLY A 137 6.75 1.23 15.17
N LEU A 138 7.21 2.31 14.55
CA LEU A 138 8.11 2.31 13.40
C LEU A 138 9.20 3.34 13.63
N ILE A 139 10.44 3.04 13.26
CA ILE A 139 11.54 4.00 13.26
C ILE A 139 12.00 4.25 11.82
N GLN A 140 11.93 5.50 11.37
CA GLN A 140 12.63 5.93 10.17
C GLN A 140 14.06 6.32 10.54
N LEU A 141 15.04 5.52 10.11
CA LEU A 141 16.46 5.74 10.39
C LEU A 141 17.07 6.78 9.44
N PHE A 142 17.83 7.71 10.00
CA PHE A 142 18.58 8.72 9.27
C PHE A 142 20.07 8.44 9.35
N ARG A 143 20.73 8.47 8.18
CA ARG A 143 22.18 8.25 8.07
C ARG A 143 22.96 9.56 7.88
N THR A 144 22.27 10.70 7.66
CA THR A 144 22.88 12.00 7.46
C THR A 144 22.06 13.11 8.11
N ASP A 145 22.74 14.20 8.54
CA ASP A 145 22.08 15.39 9.11
C ASP A 145 21.11 16.05 8.11
N GLN A 146 21.39 15.94 6.82
CA GLN A 146 20.50 16.44 5.78
C GLN A 146 19.14 15.69 5.77
N GLN A 147 19.14 14.38 6.07
CA GLN A 147 17.90 13.60 6.18
C GLN A 147 17.08 14.05 7.40
N ILE A 148 17.73 14.31 8.53
CA ILE A 148 17.08 14.88 9.73
C ILE A 148 16.48 16.25 9.41
N SER A 149 17.24 17.15 8.78
CA SER A 149 16.75 18.48 8.41
C SER A 149 15.55 18.43 7.47
N LYS A 150 15.54 17.50 6.51
CA LYS A 150 14.41 17.29 5.58
C LYS A 150 13.18 16.72 6.27
N SER A 151 13.33 15.92 7.34
CA SER A 151 12.22 15.33 8.07
C SER A 151 11.44 16.36 8.88
N GLN A 152 12.01 17.50 9.23
CA GLN A 152 11.36 18.55 10.03
C GLN A 152 10.04 19.06 9.43
N ARG A 153 9.95 19.10 8.09
CA ARG A 153 8.70 19.45 7.42
C ARG A 153 7.62 18.40 7.70
N ASP A 154 7.97 17.13 7.61
CA ASP A 154 7.02 16.04 7.84
C ASP A 154 6.61 15.98 9.31
N MET A 155 7.55 16.20 10.23
CA MET A 155 7.27 16.30 11.67
C MET A 155 6.29 17.43 12.00
N ARG A 156 6.42 18.61 11.36
CA ARG A 156 5.45 19.71 11.54
C ARG A 156 4.04 19.29 11.10
N LEU A 157 3.92 18.65 9.93
CA LEU A 157 2.63 18.18 9.44
C LEU A 157 2.02 17.07 10.32
N LEU A 158 2.84 16.22 10.92
CA LEU A 158 2.41 15.24 11.92
C LEU A 158 1.89 15.92 13.19
N ALA A 159 2.64 16.92 13.71
CA ALA A 159 2.23 17.72 14.87
C ALA A 159 0.90 18.45 14.62
N GLU A 160 0.76 19.12 13.47
CA GLU A 160 -0.48 19.80 13.05
C GLU A 160 -1.67 18.83 12.93
N SER A 161 -1.40 17.56 12.63
CA SER A 161 -2.40 16.49 12.52
C SER A 161 -2.65 15.75 13.84
N GLY A 162 -1.99 16.14 14.94
CA GLY A 162 -2.11 15.48 16.24
C GLY A 162 -1.51 14.07 16.30
N ILE A 163 -0.62 13.71 15.37
CA ILE A 163 -0.02 12.37 15.30
C ILE A 163 1.23 12.32 16.17
N PRO A 164 1.29 11.41 17.16
CA PRO A 164 2.45 11.24 18.02
C PRO A 164 3.69 10.84 17.23
N HIS A 165 4.78 11.54 17.47
CA HIS A 165 6.08 11.28 16.87
C HIS A 165 7.21 11.83 17.74
N GLN A 166 8.39 11.24 17.63
CA GLN A 166 9.57 11.63 18.40
C GLN A 166 10.83 11.53 17.54
N LEU A 167 11.68 12.57 17.60
CA LEU A 167 13.02 12.50 17.03
C LEU A 167 13.94 11.81 18.06
N LEU A 168 14.54 10.70 17.68
CA LEU A 168 15.39 9.87 18.55
C LEU A 168 16.86 10.14 18.30
N GLY A 169 17.64 10.18 19.40
CA GLY A 169 19.08 10.01 19.39
C GLY A 169 19.49 8.54 19.21
N ILE A 170 20.80 8.30 19.18
CA ILE A 170 21.33 6.93 18.96
C ILE A 170 20.96 5.99 20.11
N ASP A 171 21.08 6.45 21.36
CA ASP A 171 20.79 5.62 22.52
C ASP A 171 19.31 5.25 22.56
N ASP A 172 18.41 6.21 22.31
CA ASP A 172 16.97 5.95 22.23
C ASP A 172 16.62 4.95 21.11
N ILE A 173 17.31 5.02 19.95
CA ILE A 173 17.13 4.04 18.88
C ILE A 173 17.50 2.64 19.37
N LEU A 174 18.59 2.50 20.10
CA LEU A 174 19.04 1.20 20.62
C LEU A 174 18.14 0.61 21.71
N ASP A 175 17.43 1.47 22.45
CA ASP A 175 16.41 1.02 23.41
C ASP A 175 15.20 0.39 22.69
N HIS A 176 14.81 0.93 21.53
CA HIS A 176 13.73 0.37 20.72
C HIS A 176 14.18 -0.78 19.81
N GLU A 177 15.36 -0.68 19.23
CA GLU A 177 15.91 -1.61 18.22
C GLU A 177 17.35 -2.03 18.59
N PRO A 178 17.52 -2.87 19.61
CA PRO A 178 18.84 -3.28 20.10
C PRO A 178 19.67 -4.05 19.06
N GLY A 179 19.00 -4.67 18.07
CA GLY A 179 19.65 -5.34 16.93
C GLY A 179 20.49 -4.42 16.05
N LEU A 180 20.32 -3.09 16.16
CA LEU A 180 21.09 -2.09 15.43
C LEU A 180 22.44 -1.71 16.07
N ARG A 181 22.80 -2.31 17.23
CA ARG A 181 23.99 -1.94 17.99
C ARG A 181 25.29 -1.94 17.18
N HIS A 182 25.47 -2.88 16.27
CA HIS A 182 26.64 -2.97 15.42
C HIS A 182 26.66 -1.92 14.28
N ALA A 183 25.48 -1.36 13.94
CA ALA A 183 25.30 -0.41 12.84
C ALA A 183 25.24 1.06 13.29
N VAL A 184 25.43 1.36 14.58
CA VAL A 184 25.31 2.73 15.13
C VAL A 184 26.20 3.76 14.41
N HIS A 185 27.39 3.34 13.96
CA HIS A 185 28.33 4.20 13.24
C HIS A 185 27.79 4.70 11.89
N LEU A 186 26.74 4.07 11.35
CA LEU A 186 26.03 4.46 10.12
C LEU A 186 24.89 5.42 10.38
N LEU A 187 24.46 5.60 11.65
CA LEU A 187 23.25 6.31 12.00
C LEU A 187 23.56 7.71 12.54
N LYS A 188 22.65 8.66 12.34
CA LYS A 188 22.67 10.03 12.88
C LYS A 188 21.45 10.31 13.78
N GLY A 189 20.39 9.52 13.68
CA GLY A 189 19.16 9.65 14.44
C GLY A 189 18.01 8.89 13.79
N GLY A 190 16.82 9.03 14.35
CA GLY A 190 15.61 8.41 13.80
C GLY A 190 14.37 9.21 14.13
N LEU A 191 13.31 9.02 13.34
CA LEU A 191 11.96 9.49 13.63
C LEU A 191 11.11 8.29 14.06
N PHE A 192 10.69 8.27 15.30
CA PHE A 192 9.83 7.24 15.87
C PHE A 192 8.36 7.61 15.74
N LEU A 193 7.56 6.67 15.32
CA LEU A 193 6.10 6.74 15.13
C LEU A 193 5.45 5.65 16.01
N PRO A 194 5.09 5.98 17.26
CA PRO A 194 4.70 4.97 18.25
C PRO A 194 3.40 4.23 17.91
N ASN A 195 2.49 4.87 17.17
CA ASN A 195 1.20 4.28 16.82
C ASN A 195 1.23 3.45 15.52
N ASP A 196 2.37 3.43 14.83
CA ASP A 196 2.53 2.60 13.65
C ASP A 196 2.70 1.13 14.06
N GLN A 197 2.23 0.24 13.21
CA GLN A 197 2.18 -1.20 13.48
C GLN A 197 2.80 -1.97 12.31
N SER A 198 3.03 -3.25 12.51
CA SER A 198 3.41 -4.17 11.44
C SER A 198 2.51 -5.40 11.44
N GLY A 199 2.48 -6.12 10.33
CA GLY A 199 1.76 -7.38 10.18
C GLY A 199 1.78 -7.91 8.75
N ASP A 200 1.59 -9.21 8.60
CA ASP A 200 1.60 -9.85 7.28
C ASP A 200 0.24 -9.68 6.58
N ALA A 201 0.20 -8.79 5.58
CA ALA A 201 -1.00 -8.52 4.79
C ALA A 201 -1.56 -9.77 4.08
N HIS A 202 -0.69 -10.71 3.70
CA HIS A 202 -1.10 -11.96 3.06
C HIS A 202 -1.86 -12.86 4.04
N ILE A 203 -1.28 -13.10 5.23
CA ILE A 203 -1.92 -13.89 6.29
C ILE A 203 -3.23 -13.24 6.72
N PHE A 204 -3.22 -11.92 6.96
CA PHE A 204 -4.42 -11.15 7.28
C PHE A 204 -5.52 -11.37 6.25
N THR A 205 -5.21 -11.13 4.97
CA THR A 205 -6.20 -11.21 3.90
C THR A 205 -6.75 -12.61 3.73
N GLN A 206 -5.91 -13.65 3.83
CA GLN A 206 -6.37 -15.04 3.75
C GLN A 206 -7.29 -15.42 4.91
N ARG A 207 -6.93 -15.01 6.14
CA ARG A 207 -7.76 -15.29 7.32
C ARG A 207 -9.10 -14.56 7.24
N LEU A 208 -9.07 -13.26 6.88
CA LEU A 208 -10.27 -12.46 6.73
C LEU A 208 -11.20 -13.02 5.62
N ALA A 209 -10.62 -13.47 4.48
CA ALA A 209 -11.39 -14.09 3.41
C ALA A 209 -12.11 -15.37 3.87
N ARG A 210 -11.43 -16.25 4.61
CA ARG A 210 -12.07 -17.47 5.17
C ARG A 210 -13.18 -17.12 6.16
N MET A 211 -12.99 -16.10 6.98
CA MET A 211 -14.02 -15.64 7.92
C MET A 211 -15.21 -15.02 7.18
N ALA A 212 -14.95 -14.24 6.13
CA ALA A 212 -15.98 -13.67 5.28
C ALA A 212 -16.79 -14.78 4.53
N GLU A 213 -16.08 -15.80 4.05
CA GLU A 213 -16.71 -16.98 3.40
C GLU A 213 -17.61 -17.73 4.38
N ALA A 214 -17.18 -17.93 5.63
CA ALA A 214 -18.00 -18.52 6.69
C ALA A 214 -19.25 -17.67 7.03
N LYS A 215 -19.21 -16.35 6.76
CA LYS A 215 -20.36 -15.42 6.89
C LYS A 215 -21.19 -15.30 5.59
N GLY A 216 -20.91 -16.09 4.54
CA GLY A 216 -21.69 -16.17 3.31
C GLY A 216 -21.15 -15.38 2.12
N VAL A 217 -19.98 -14.75 2.21
CA VAL A 217 -19.33 -14.15 1.04
C VAL A 217 -18.86 -15.25 0.10
N ARG A 218 -19.15 -15.10 -1.20
CA ARG A 218 -18.73 -16.07 -2.21
C ARG A 218 -17.43 -15.61 -2.88
N PHE A 219 -16.44 -16.50 -3.00
CA PHE A 219 -15.19 -16.24 -3.71
C PHE A 219 -15.12 -17.08 -4.98
N LEU A 220 -14.96 -16.42 -6.12
CA LEU A 220 -14.76 -17.05 -7.44
C LEU A 220 -13.29 -16.88 -7.83
N TYR A 221 -12.46 -17.78 -7.35
CA TYR A 221 -11.04 -17.86 -7.69
C TYR A 221 -10.83 -18.48 -9.08
N ASN A 222 -9.60 -18.39 -9.61
CA ASN A 222 -9.25 -18.86 -10.96
C ASN A 222 -10.16 -18.27 -12.06
N THR A 223 -10.75 -17.11 -11.81
CA THR A 223 -11.73 -16.47 -12.69
C THR A 223 -11.21 -15.16 -13.25
N ILE A 224 -10.82 -15.18 -14.53
CA ILE A 224 -10.24 -14.01 -15.21
C ILE A 224 -11.36 -13.03 -15.55
N ILE A 225 -11.23 -11.78 -15.09
CA ILE A 225 -12.12 -10.68 -15.48
C ILE A 225 -11.65 -10.11 -16.82
N LYS A 226 -12.49 -10.22 -17.85
CA LYS A 226 -12.20 -9.82 -19.23
C LYS A 226 -12.67 -8.38 -19.52
N GLY A 227 -13.71 -7.89 -18.83
CA GLY A 227 -14.29 -6.56 -19.05
C GLY A 227 -15.58 -6.37 -18.31
N LEU A 228 -16.14 -5.19 -18.47
CA LEU A 228 -17.50 -4.83 -18.00
C LEU A 228 -18.35 -4.49 -19.19
N ASP A 229 -19.62 -4.92 -19.19
CA ASP A 229 -20.64 -4.48 -20.12
C ASP A 229 -21.47 -3.39 -19.44
N ALA A 230 -21.62 -2.27 -20.13
CA ALA A 230 -22.36 -1.13 -19.59
C ALA A 230 -23.22 -0.46 -20.67
N THR A 231 -24.35 0.09 -20.27
CA THR A 231 -25.23 0.87 -21.12
C THR A 231 -25.87 2.00 -20.32
N ALA A 232 -26.07 3.15 -20.94
CA ALA A 232 -26.75 4.31 -20.35
C ALA A 232 -26.27 4.67 -18.92
N GLY A 233 -24.96 4.63 -18.66
CA GLY A 233 -24.40 4.96 -17.33
C GLY A 233 -24.60 3.87 -16.27
N THR A 234 -24.90 2.64 -16.65
CA THR A 234 -25.09 1.50 -15.73
C THR A 234 -24.26 0.30 -16.19
N VAL A 235 -23.52 -0.30 -15.30
CA VAL A 235 -22.85 -1.59 -15.53
C VAL A 235 -23.89 -2.70 -15.43
N ILE A 236 -24.01 -3.52 -16.49
CA ILE A 236 -24.99 -4.60 -16.59
C ILE A 236 -24.39 -5.92 -16.14
N SER A 237 -23.13 -6.18 -16.53
CA SER A 237 -22.45 -7.43 -16.21
C SER A 237 -20.93 -7.29 -16.18
N VAL A 238 -20.30 -8.25 -15.50
CA VAL A 238 -18.87 -8.53 -15.59
C VAL A 238 -18.67 -9.71 -16.52
N ARG A 239 -17.88 -9.53 -17.57
CA ARG A 239 -17.42 -10.62 -18.44
C ARG A 239 -16.24 -11.33 -17.82
N THR A 240 -16.36 -12.62 -17.61
CA THR A 240 -15.32 -13.45 -17.02
C THR A 240 -14.93 -14.64 -17.89
N SER A 241 -13.93 -15.41 -17.47
CA SER A 241 -13.61 -16.71 -18.09
C SER A 241 -14.68 -17.77 -17.86
N ALA A 242 -15.53 -17.60 -16.83
CA ALA A 242 -16.61 -18.51 -16.46
C ALA A 242 -18.00 -18.04 -16.95
N GLY A 243 -18.08 -16.98 -17.77
CA GLY A 243 -19.33 -16.41 -18.26
C GLY A 243 -19.59 -14.99 -17.77
N HIS A 244 -20.83 -14.52 -17.88
CA HIS A 244 -21.26 -13.19 -17.47
C HIS A 244 -21.92 -13.26 -16.09
N LEU A 245 -21.56 -12.31 -15.22
CA LEU A 245 -22.10 -12.19 -13.87
C LEU A 245 -22.75 -10.82 -13.69
N SER A 246 -23.98 -10.78 -13.19
CA SER A 246 -24.72 -9.54 -12.96
C SER A 246 -24.96 -9.31 -11.48
N ALA A 247 -24.94 -8.03 -11.07
CA ALA A 247 -25.19 -7.58 -9.71
C ALA A 247 -25.82 -6.17 -9.71
N ASP A 248 -26.31 -5.75 -8.55
CA ASP A 248 -26.88 -4.41 -8.35
C ASP A 248 -25.77 -3.35 -8.28
N ALA A 249 -24.59 -3.69 -7.72
CA ALA A 249 -23.43 -2.82 -7.64
C ALA A 249 -22.11 -3.58 -7.87
N TYR A 250 -21.09 -2.84 -8.30
CA TYR A 250 -19.76 -3.36 -8.61
C TYR A 250 -18.68 -2.52 -7.94
N VAL A 251 -17.73 -3.19 -7.27
CA VAL A 251 -16.58 -2.53 -6.63
C VAL A 251 -15.30 -2.88 -7.36
N MET A 252 -14.59 -1.89 -7.88
CA MET A 252 -13.30 -2.04 -8.55
C MET A 252 -12.16 -2.02 -7.55
N ALA A 253 -11.58 -3.17 -7.23
CA ALA A 253 -10.47 -3.34 -6.28
C ALA A 253 -9.25 -4.05 -6.90
N LEU A 254 -9.03 -3.92 -8.23
CA LEU A 254 -7.98 -4.60 -9.00
C LEU A 254 -6.61 -3.91 -8.93
N GLY A 255 -6.40 -2.97 -8.00
CA GLY A 255 -5.12 -2.28 -7.85
C GLY A 255 -4.62 -1.68 -9.18
N SER A 256 -3.41 -2.03 -9.59
CA SER A 256 -2.80 -1.51 -10.83
C SER A 256 -3.57 -1.86 -12.11
N TYR A 257 -4.37 -2.92 -12.09
CA TYR A 257 -5.14 -3.36 -13.26
C TYR A 257 -6.47 -2.60 -13.43
N SER A 258 -6.92 -1.87 -12.42
CA SER A 258 -8.17 -1.08 -12.44
C SER A 258 -8.21 -0.10 -13.62
N ALA A 259 -7.15 0.67 -13.83
CA ALA A 259 -7.07 1.65 -14.93
C ALA A 259 -7.21 1.00 -16.31
N ARG A 260 -6.61 -0.20 -16.46
CA ARG A 260 -6.65 -0.93 -17.75
C ARG A 260 -8.03 -1.49 -18.04
N LEU A 261 -8.70 -2.02 -17.00
CA LEU A 261 -10.04 -2.63 -17.15
C LEU A 261 -11.12 -1.59 -17.44
N LEU A 262 -11.00 -0.38 -16.87
CA LEU A 262 -12.01 0.67 -16.99
C LEU A 262 -11.84 1.57 -18.21
N ARG A 263 -10.66 1.55 -18.85
CA ARG A 263 -10.38 2.36 -20.05
C ARG A 263 -11.36 2.14 -21.21
N PRO A 264 -11.81 0.91 -21.53
CA PRO A 264 -12.81 0.69 -22.60
C PRO A 264 -14.17 1.33 -22.31
N LEU A 265 -14.49 1.61 -21.04
CA LEU A 265 -15.70 2.33 -20.62
C LEU A 265 -15.55 3.86 -20.64
N GLY A 266 -14.43 4.39 -21.15
CA GLY A 266 -14.13 5.81 -21.14
C GLY A 266 -13.62 6.36 -19.81
N LEU A 267 -13.47 5.54 -18.76
CA LEU A 267 -12.94 5.98 -17.48
C LEU A 267 -11.39 5.94 -17.48
N HIS A 268 -10.80 7.09 -17.25
CA HIS A 268 -9.35 7.28 -17.23
C HIS A 268 -8.83 7.47 -15.81
N LEU A 269 -8.54 6.35 -15.11
CA LEU A 269 -7.94 6.42 -13.79
C LEU A 269 -6.44 6.78 -13.91
N PRO A 270 -5.97 7.80 -13.18
CA PRO A 270 -4.56 8.19 -13.19
C PRO A 270 -3.72 7.26 -12.28
N ILE A 271 -3.81 5.95 -12.51
CA ILE A 271 -3.06 4.94 -11.77
C ILE A 271 -1.97 4.37 -12.67
N TYR A 272 -0.73 4.41 -12.20
CA TYR A 272 0.40 3.79 -12.88
C TYR A 272 0.98 2.67 -12.02
N PRO A 273 1.31 1.49 -12.63
CA PRO A 273 1.93 0.38 -11.91
C PRO A 273 3.39 0.71 -11.62
N VAL A 274 3.71 0.92 -10.34
CA VAL A 274 5.09 1.10 -9.87
C VAL A 274 5.57 -0.20 -9.28
N LYS A 275 6.52 -0.83 -9.94
CA LYS A 275 7.07 -2.11 -9.54
C LYS A 275 7.94 -1.95 -8.29
N GLY A 276 7.72 -2.81 -7.32
CA GLY A 276 8.52 -2.91 -6.10
C GLY A 276 9.00 -4.32 -5.87
N TYR A 277 9.95 -4.46 -4.95
CA TYR A 277 10.59 -5.73 -4.66
C TYR A 277 10.63 -6.00 -3.17
N SER A 278 10.64 -7.28 -2.81
CA SER A 278 10.88 -7.69 -1.43
C SER A 278 11.66 -9.00 -1.33
N LEU A 279 12.37 -9.13 -0.22
CA LEU A 279 12.96 -10.38 0.26
C LEU A 279 12.20 -10.83 1.51
N THR A 280 11.99 -12.12 1.64
CA THR A 280 11.50 -12.73 2.88
C THR A 280 12.55 -13.73 3.33
N LEU A 281 13.15 -13.49 4.49
CA LEU A 281 14.23 -14.29 5.05
C LEU A 281 13.71 -15.06 6.27
N PRO A 282 14.14 -16.31 6.49
CA PRO A 282 14.01 -16.95 7.80
C PRO A 282 14.80 -16.15 8.85
N LEU A 283 14.22 -15.98 10.02
CA LEU A 283 14.92 -15.44 11.18
C LEU A 283 15.86 -16.52 11.74
N THR A 284 17.10 -16.16 12.00
CA THR A 284 18.12 -17.07 12.55
C THR A 284 18.64 -16.63 13.91
N ASP A 285 18.66 -15.31 14.16
CA ASP A 285 19.13 -14.72 15.41
C ASP A 285 18.28 -13.50 15.78
N GLU A 286 17.54 -13.62 16.87
CA GLU A 286 16.67 -12.55 17.37
C GLU A 286 17.43 -11.33 17.86
N SER A 287 18.64 -11.52 18.41
CA SER A 287 19.44 -10.43 18.96
C SER A 287 19.99 -9.47 17.90
N HIS A 288 20.06 -9.93 16.66
CA HIS A 288 20.51 -9.16 15.48
C HIS A 288 19.40 -8.94 14.45
N ALA A 289 18.15 -9.00 14.88
CA ALA A 289 16.97 -8.82 14.04
C ALA A 289 16.16 -7.58 14.47
N PRO A 290 15.28 -7.05 13.61
CA PRO A 290 14.39 -5.96 14.00
C PRO A 290 13.40 -6.43 15.08
N VAL A 291 13.09 -5.55 16.03
CA VAL A 291 12.03 -5.76 17.01
C VAL A 291 10.66 -5.54 16.37
N SER A 292 10.52 -4.49 15.58
CA SER A 292 9.30 -4.15 14.86
C SER A 292 9.59 -3.85 13.39
N THR A 293 9.59 -2.59 13.01
CA THR A 293 9.82 -2.11 11.65
C THR A 293 10.76 -0.92 11.66
N VAL A 294 11.77 -0.97 10.80
CA VAL A 294 12.62 0.20 10.51
C VAL A 294 12.55 0.56 9.02
N ASN A 295 12.63 1.85 8.73
CA ASN A 295 12.74 2.39 7.38
C ASN A 295 14.09 3.06 7.18
N ASP A 296 14.94 2.48 6.35
CA ASP A 296 16.20 3.10 5.95
C ASP A 296 15.95 4.26 4.99
N ALA A 297 16.16 5.49 5.44
CA ALA A 297 15.92 6.68 4.63
C ALA A 297 16.91 6.82 3.47
N LEU A 298 18.07 6.16 3.51
CA LEU A 298 19.08 6.20 2.45
C LEU A 298 18.64 5.40 1.22
N TYR A 299 18.34 4.11 1.41
CA TYR A 299 17.96 3.20 0.31
C TYR A 299 16.46 3.15 0.05
N LYS A 300 15.63 3.78 0.91
CA LYS A 300 14.17 3.69 0.88
C LYS A 300 13.71 2.23 0.98
N VAL A 301 14.29 1.52 1.92
CA VAL A 301 14.03 0.12 2.23
C VAL A 301 13.42 0.01 3.61
N SER A 302 12.37 -0.79 3.72
CA SER A 302 11.72 -1.14 4.97
C SER A 302 12.17 -2.53 5.40
N ILE A 303 12.50 -2.71 6.66
CA ILE A 303 12.91 -4.00 7.25
C ILE A 303 11.95 -4.28 8.42
N THR A 304 11.14 -5.33 8.28
CA THR A 304 10.03 -5.62 9.20
C THR A 304 10.13 -7.04 9.73
N ARG A 305 9.96 -7.21 11.04
CA ARG A 305 9.80 -8.52 11.68
C ARG A 305 8.37 -9.03 11.49
N LEU A 306 8.20 -10.24 10.97
CA LEU A 306 6.91 -10.92 10.78
C LEU A 306 7.01 -12.34 11.34
N GLY A 307 6.62 -12.52 12.60
CA GLY A 307 6.78 -13.80 13.32
C GLY A 307 8.23 -14.26 13.36
N ASN A 308 8.50 -15.40 12.75
CA ASN A 308 9.85 -16.00 12.59
C ASN A 308 10.53 -15.64 11.25
N ARG A 309 10.09 -14.58 10.57
CA ARG A 309 10.60 -14.11 9.30
C ARG A 309 10.95 -12.63 9.37
N ILE A 310 11.87 -12.22 8.50
CA ILE A 310 12.18 -10.80 8.26
C ILE A 310 11.77 -10.48 6.84
N ARG A 311 11.00 -9.40 6.65
CA ARG A 311 10.63 -8.88 5.36
C ARG A 311 11.44 -7.63 5.06
N VAL A 312 12.16 -7.64 3.94
CA VAL A 312 12.92 -6.49 3.43
C VAL A 312 12.23 -6.03 2.15
N GLY A 313 11.58 -4.88 2.18
CA GLY A 313 10.80 -4.37 1.05
C GLY A 313 11.23 -2.97 0.66
N GLY A 314 11.36 -2.71 -0.64
CA GLY A 314 11.78 -1.39 -1.07
C GLY A 314 11.88 -1.23 -2.57
N THR A 315 12.63 -0.23 -2.96
CA THR A 315 12.93 0.18 -4.33
C THR A 315 11.68 0.39 -5.20
N ALA A 316 11.82 1.13 -6.27
CA ALA A 316 10.76 1.42 -7.21
C ALA A 316 11.29 1.37 -8.64
N GLU A 317 10.50 0.80 -9.55
CA GLU A 317 10.85 0.73 -10.96
C GLU A 317 9.64 1.07 -11.83
N LEU A 318 9.80 2.06 -12.70
CA LEU A 318 8.79 2.42 -13.70
C LEU A 318 9.05 1.59 -14.97
N THR A 319 8.27 0.52 -15.14
CA THR A 319 8.45 -0.47 -16.21
C THR A 319 7.11 -1.03 -16.73
N GLY A 320 5.99 -0.35 -16.39
CA GLY A 320 4.65 -0.83 -16.69
C GLY A 320 4.34 -2.14 -15.96
N TYR A 321 3.68 -3.06 -16.65
CA TYR A 321 3.22 -4.34 -16.08
C TYR A 321 4.28 -5.46 -16.11
N ASN A 322 5.56 -5.14 -16.23
CA ASN A 322 6.64 -6.13 -16.27
C ASN A 322 6.97 -6.64 -14.86
N LEU A 323 6.78 -7.95 -14.63
CA LEU A 323 7.05 -8.62 -13.35
C LEU A 323 8.39 -9.42 -13.34
N LYS A 324 9.27 -9.25 -14.34
CA LYS A 324 10.58 -9.88 -14.29
C LYS A 324 11.38 -9.39 -13.09
N LEU A 325 11.93 -10.31 -12.32
CA LEU A 325 12.83 -10.01 -11.20
C LEU A 325 14.14 -9.41 -11.72
N SER A 326 14.66 -8.39 -11.03
CA SER A 326 15.93 -7.72 -11.36
C SER A 326 16.99 -8.04 -10.31
N PRO A 327 18.13 -8.64 -10.67
CA PRO A 327 19.21 -8.94 -9.73
C PRO A 327 19.72 -7.69 -9.00
N ASP A 328 19.89 -6.58 -9.71
CA ASP A 328 20.36 -5.30 -9.11
C ASP A 328 19.45 -4.81 -7.99
N ARG A 329 18.13 -5.09 -8.08
CA ARG A 329 17.18 -4.69 -7.04
C ARG A 329 17.26 -5.60 -5.82
N ARG A 330 17.57 -6.88 -6.03
CA ARG A 330 17.87 -7.83 -4.95
C ARG A 330 19.10 -7.38 -4.17
N GLU A 331 20.21 -7.08 -4.87
CA GLU A 331 21.45 -6.58 -4.27
C GLU A 331 21.22 -5.36 -3.37
N THR A 332 20.39 -4.40 -3.79
CA THR A 332 20.06 -3.20 -2.98
C THR A 332 19.33 -3.55 -1.69
N LEU A 333 18.41 -4.53 -1.71
CA LEU A 333 17.69 -4.98 -0.52
C LEU A 333 18.61 -5.72 0.44
N GLU A 334 19.44 -6.63 -0.09
CA GLU A 334 20.44 -7.38 0.66
C GLU A 334 21.47 -6.44 1.32
N LEU A 335 21.94 -5.43 0.59
CA LEU A 335 22.89 -4.44 1.11
C LEU A 335 22.28 -3.66 2.30
N SER A 336 21.08 -3.09 2.14
CA SER A 336 20.43 -2.33 3.22
C SER A 336 20.18 -3.19 4.44
N PHE A 337 19.79 -4.46 4.25
CA PHE A 337 19.61 -5.40 5.36
C PHE A 337 20.93 -5.73 6.05
N SER A 338 21.97 -6.11 5.29
CA SER A 338 23.26 -6.54 5.85
C SER A 338 24.02 -5.42 6.56
N GLU A 339 23.82 -4.16 6.15
CA GLU A 339 24.41 -3.00 6.84
C GLU A 339 23.74 -2.75 8.21
N LEU A 340 22.46 -3.05 8.35
CA LEU A 340 21.68 -2.73 9.55
C LEU A 340 21.45 -3.92 10.47
N TYR A 341 21.33 -5.13 9.91
CA TYR A 341 20.97 -6.35 10.64
C TYR A 341 21.74 -7.55 10.12
N GLY A 342 21.90 -8.57 11.00
CA GLY A 342 22.54 -9.85 10.65
C GLY A 342 21.72 -11.08 11.03
N GLY A 343 20.53 -10.89 11.61
CA GLY A 343 19.73 -11.97 12.21
C GLY A 343 18.83 -12.74 11.24
N GLY A 344 19.09 -12.72 9.93
CA GLY A 344 18.33 -13.46 8.92
C GLY A 344 19.20 -14.17 7.90
N ASP A 345 18.69 -15.29 7.38
CA ASP A 345 19.37 -16.07 6.35
C ASP A 345 19.07 -15.56 4.94
N LEU A 346 20.00 -14.80 4.36
CA LEU A 346 19.91 -14.29 2.99
C LEU A 346 20.01 -15.40 1.94
N SER A 347 20.66 -16.53 2.25
CA SER A 347 20.81 -17.66 1.31
C SER A 347 19.48 -18.38 1.06
N ALA A 348 18.62 -18.42 2.08
CA ALA A 348 17.27 -18.99 2.03
C ALA A 348 16.19 -17.93 1.70
N ALA A 349 16.59 -16.72 1.31
CA ALA A 349 15.65 -15.63 1.05
C ALA A 349 14.79 -15.89 -0.20
N THR A 350 13.47 -15.77 -0.05
CA THR A 350 12.54 -15.72 -1.17
C THR A 350 12.49 -14.30 -1.74
N TYR A 351 12.78 -14.16 -3.05
CA TYR A 351 12.76 -12.88 -3.76
C TYR A 351 11.47 -12.72 -4.58
N TRP A 352 10.77 -11.61 -4.38
CA TRP A 352 9.47 -11.35 -4.98
C TRP A 352 9.34 -9.93 -5.54
N THR A 353 8.37 -9.72 -6.43
CA THR A 353 8.02 -8.42 -7.00
C THR A 353 6.52 -8.27 -7.19
N GLY A 354 6.02 -7.02 -7.03
CA GLY A 354 4.63 -6.65 -7.26
C GLY A 354 4.46 -5.25 -7.80
N LEU A 355 3.25 -4.92 -8.23
CA LEU A 355 2.89 -3.65 -8.86
C LEU A 355 2.07 -2.79 -7.90
N ARG A 356 2.69 -1.73 -7.38
CA ARG A 356 1.99 -0.73 -6.54
C ARG A 356 1.07 0.12 -7.42
N PRO A 357 -0.22 0.26 -7.10
CA PRO A 357 -1.17 1.06 -7.87
C PRO A 357 -1.04 2.55 -7.54
N CYS A 358 -0.02 3.22 -8.05
CA CYS A 358 0.31 4.58 -7.65
C CYS A 358 -0.53 5.63 -8.40
N THR A 359 -1.25 6.45 -7.64
CA THR A 359 -1.84 7.71 -8.11
C THR A 359 -0.79 8.82 -8.14
N PRO A 360 -0.94 9.88 -8.93
CA PRO A 360 0.07 10.94 -9.04
C PRO A 360 0.12 11.88 -7.82
N ASP A 361 -0.92 11.90 -7.00
CA ASP A 361 -1.04 12.66 -5.75
C ASP A 361 -0.81 11.81 -4.49
N GLY A 362 -0.68 10.47 -4.64
CA GLY A 362 -0.49 9.51 -3.56
C GLY A 362 -1.77 9.09 -2.85
N THR A 363 -2.87 9.85 -2.98
CA THR A 363 -4.15 9.59 -2.35
C THR A 363 -4.89 8.45 -3.08
N PRO A 364 -5.50 7.47 -2.39
CA PRO A 364 -6.31 6.43 -3.04
C PRO A 364 -7.56 7.02 -3.69
N ILE A 365 -8.15 6.28 -4.62
CA ILE A 365 -9.44 6.62 -5.25
C ILE A 365 -10.52 5.77 -4.59
N ILE A 366 -11.37 6.41 -3.78
CA ILE A 366 -12.45 5.78 -3.04
C ILE A 366 -13.75 6.54 -3.33
N GLY A 367 -14.77 5.86 -3.86
CA GLY A 367 -16.06 6.49 -4.14
C GLY A 367 -16.69 6.06 -5.47
N PRO A 368 -17.77 6.75 -5.91
CA PRO A 368 -18.49 6.43 -7.14
C PRO A 368 -17.63 6.67 -8.39
N ALA A 369 -17.84 5.84 -9.40
CA ALA A 369 -17.19 5.94 -10.71
C ALA A 369 -18.09 6.66 -11.73
N THR A 370 -18.33 7.96 -11.52
CA THR A 370 -19.14 8.76 -12.45
C THR A 370 -18.62 8.62 -13.88
N PRO A 371 -19.48 8.41 -14.91
CA PRO A 371 -20.94 8.57 -14.86
C PRO A 371 -21.75 7.31 -14.50
N PHE A 372 -21.13 6.23 -14.04
CA PHE A 372 -21.81 4.97 -13.76
C PHE A 372 -22.46 5.00 -12.37
N GLY A 373 -23.77 4.80 -12.29
CA GLY A 373 -24.52 4.87 -11.03
C GLY A 373 -24.28 3.71 -10.07
N ASN A 374 -23.81 2.57 -10.58
CA ASN A 374 -23.63 1.34 -9.80
C ASN A 374 -22.18 0.81 -9.81
N LEU A 375 -21.22 1.60 -10.28
CA LEU A 375 -19.81 1.25 -10.24
C LEU A 375 -19.08 2.11 -9.20
N TRP A 376 -18.31 1.44 -8.35
CA TRP A 376 -17.58 2.05 -7.25
C TRP A 376 -16.09 1.74 -7.36
N LEU A 377 -15.26 2.66 -6.95
CA LEU A 377 -13.80 2.55 -6.98
C LEU A 377 -13.25 2.43 -5.55
N ASN A 378 -12.43 1.43 -5.31
CA ASN A 378 -11.61 1.31 -4.12
C ASN A 378 -10.22 0.82 -4.53
N THR A 379 -9.38 1.74 -5.02
CA THR A 379 -8.14 1.40 -5.72
C THR A 379 -7.14 2.57 -5.66
N GLY A 380 -5.93 2.37 -6.19
CA GLY A 380 -4.96 3.46 -6.28
C GLY A 380 -4.20 3.76 -4.98
N HIS A 381 -4.12 2.82 -4.04
CA HIS A 381 -3.52 2.99 -2.72
C HIS A 381 -1.98 3.08 -2.70
N GLY A 382 -1.33 3.01 -3.85
CA GLY A 382 0.12 3.14 -3.96
C GLY A 382 0.88 2.12 -3.10
N THR A 383 1.75 2.63 -2.24
CA THR A 383 2.54 1.83 -1.28
C THR A 383 1.78 1.51 0.01
N LEU A 384 0.63 2.14 0.25
CA LEU A 384 -0.08 2.15 1.52
C LEU A 384 -1.38 1.31 1.50
N GLY A 385 -1.51 0.41 0.53
CA GLY A 385 -2.70 -0.42 0.40
C GLY A 385 -2.98 -1.28 1.64
N TRP A 386 -1.95 -1.76 2.33
CA TRP A 386 -2.10 -2.48 3.60
C TRP A 386 -2.54 -1.52 4.72
N THR A 387 -1.83 -0.42 4.90
CA THR A 387 -2.14 0.61 5.89
C THR A 387 -3.59 1.12 5.77
N MET A 388 -4.10 1.29 4.54
CA MET A 388 -5.40 1.93 4.30
C MET A 388 -6.55 0.95 4.03
N ALA A 389 -6.30 -0.37 4.03
CA ALA A 389 -7.27 -1.36 3.56
C ALA A 389 -8.56 -1.40 4.36
N CYS A 390 -8.49 -1.46 5.69
CA CYS A 390 -9.66 -1.58 6.55
C CYS A 390 -10.53 -0.31 6.48
N GLY A 391 -9.90 0.87 6.58
CA GLY A 391 -10.62 2.15 6.48
C GLY A 391 -11.26 2.38 5.11
N SER A 392 -10.54 2.10 4.01
CA SER A 392 -11.13 2.24 2.67
C SER A 392 -12.21 1.21 2.39
N GLY A 393 -12.08 -0.02 2.94
CA GLY A 393 -13.12 -1.04 2.89
C GLY A 393 -14.40 -0.62 3.63
N ARG A 394 -14.26 -0.02 4.82
CA ARG A 394 -15.38 0.51 5.59
C ARG A 394 -16.04 1.69 4.88
N LEU A 395 -15.24 2.68 4.42
CA LEU A 395 -15.75 3.84 3.70
C LEU A 395 -16.58 3.45 2.46
N ILE A 396 -16.07 2.53 1.64
CA ILE A 396 -16.80 2.13 0.42
C ILE A 396 -18.08 1.38 0.77
N ALA A 397 -18.09 0.60 1.85
CA ALA A 397 -19.27 -0.11 2.32
C ALA A 397 -20.34 0.87 2.81
N ASP A 398 -19.96 1.85 3.63
CA ASP A 398 -20.89 2.87 4.13
C ASP A 398 -21.48 3.71 2.98
N MET A 399 -20.66 4.09 1.99
CA MET A 399 -21.12 4.84 0.81
C MET A 399 -22.14 4.04 -0.04
N ILE A 400 -21.89 2.75 -0.26
CA ILE A 400 -22.77 1.89 -1.07
C ILE A 400 -24.09 1.67 -0.35
N ASP A 401 -24.07 1.53 0.99
CA ASP A 401 -25.25 1.37 1.82
C ASP A 401 -26.00 2.70 2.10
N GLY A 402 -25.48 3.83 1.60
CA GLY A 402 -26.08 5.16 1.79
C GLY A 402 -25.93 5.72 3.21
N ARG A 403 -24.99 5.18 4.01
CA ARG A 403 -24.69 5.65 5.35
C ARG A 403 -23.77 6.86 5.33
N LYS A 404 -23.82 7.65 6.38
CA LYS A 404 -22.83 8.72 6.61
C LYS A 404 -21.48 8.07 6.94
N THR A 405 -20.45 8.47 6.24
CA THR A 405 -19.07 8.03 6.51
C THR A 405 -18.51 8.69 7.78
N ASP A 406 -17.74 7.97 8.57
CA ASP A 406 -17.14 8.45 9.82
C ASP A 406 -16.11 9.57 9.58
N ILE A 407 -15.48 9.58 8.39
CA ILE A 407 -14.54 10.62 7.96
C ILE A 407 -14.97 11.24 6.63
N PRO A 408 -14.61 12.51 6.34
CA PRO A 408 -14.85 13.09 5.02
C PRO A 408 -14.20 12.29 3.91
N ALA A 409 -14.95 11.97 2.84
CA ALA A 409 -14.46 11.09 1.78
C ALA A 409 -14.75 11.60 0.36
N LEU A 410 -15.44 12.72 0.19
CA LEU A 410 -15.77 13.29 -1.13
C LEU A 410 -14.52 13.67 -1.93
N ASP A 411 -13.48 14.15 -1.26
CA ASP A 411 -12.20 14.51 -1.84
C ASP A 411 -11.27 13.31 -2.14
N LEU A 412 -11.75 12.08 -1.86
CA LEU A 412 -11.10 10.82 -2.25
C LEU A 412 -11.63 10.29 -3.60
N ALA A 413 -12.74 10.83 -4.09
CA ALA A 413 -13.36 10.38 -5.33
C ALA A 413 -12.51 10.72 -6.57
N LEU A 414 -12.80 10.03 -7.69
CA LEU A 414 -12.12 10.24 -8.98
C LEU A 414 -12.26 11.67 -9.50
N THR A 415 -13.37 12.35 -9.16
CA THR A 415 -13.68 13.71 -9.56
C THR A 415 -12.63 14.77 -9.15
N ARG A 416 -11.74 14.45 -8.17
CA ARG A 416 -10.64 15.36 -7.82
C ARG A 416 -9.58 15.55 -8.92
N TYR A 417 -9.63 14.76 -9.96
CA TYR A 417 -8.72 14.88 -11.12
C TYR A 417 -9.32 15.65 -12.31
N GLY A 418 -10.57 16.15 -12.19
CA GLY A 418 -11.29 16.89 -13.21
C GLY A 418 -12.21 16.03 -14.05
#